data_ec0285d268f8ab9f4237f0c734e7d0bf
#
_entry.id   ec0285d268f8ab9f4237f0c734e7d0bf
#
_cell.length_a   1.000
_cell.length_b   1.000
_cell.length_c   1.000
_cell.angle_alpha   90.00
_cell.angle_beta   90.00
_cell.angle_gamma   90.00
#
_symmetry.space_group_name_H-M   'P 1'
#
loop_
_entity.id
_entity.type
_entity.pdbx_description
1 polymer ?
#
loop_
_entity_poly.entity_id
_entity_poly.type
_entity_poly.pdbx_seq_one_letter_code
_entity_poly.pdbx_strand_id
1 'polypeptide(L)'
;YGYPQAVLDELHAMIVADFHYQPRPDATAYADGTVWDLGGGVHIRAHHLPGHTSGHCALVVEPEGVAFIGDIDLTGFGPYYGDATSSLSQFRDSLRRVAEIDAKVWVTSHHRAIVTDRAQFLTDLQRFASKIDERSDKLLAYLQEGPQTVDELSARRVLYPPGFHLPYVDSAERNTVRMHLEELAYAGRVVQDAQGRWQRA
;
A
#
# COMPACT_ATOMS: atom_id res chain seq x y z
N TYR A 1 4.37 -2.35 17.13
CA TYR A 1 5.13 -3.19 16.20
C TYR A 1 6.31 -3.95 16.85
N GLY A 2 6.56 -3.75 18.15
CA GLY A 2 7.54 -4.54 18.92
C GLY A 2 9.01 -4.24 18.58
N TYR A 3 9.32 -3.09 17.99
CA TYR A 3 10.70 -2.68 17.78
C TYR A 3 11.37 -2.21 19.08
N PRO A 4 12.65 -2.54 19.28
CA PRO A 4 13.47 -1.87 20.29
C PRO A 4 13.51 -0.36 20.05
N GLN A 5 13.57 0.44 21.12
CA GLN A 5 13.62 1.91 21.02
C GLN A 5 14.77 2.39 20.14
N ALA A 6 15.95 1.75 20.25
CA ALA A 6 17.11 2.09 19.44
C ALA A 6 16.85 2.01 17.91
N VAL A 7 16.04 1.02 17.46
CA VAL A 7 15.67 0.88 16.05
C VAL A 7 14.71 2.00 15.63
N LEU A 8 13.80 2.41 16.52
CA LEU A 8 12.89 3.53 16.26
C LEU A 8 13.67 4.86 16.18
N ASP A 9 14.67 5.05 17.03
CA ASP A 9 15.52 6.24 17.02
C ASP A 9 16.37 6.31 15.74
N GLU A 10 16.92 5.17 15.29
CA GLU A 10 17.66 5.06 14.02
C GLU A 10 16.75 5.38 12.83
N LEU A 11 15.55 4.80 12.80
CA LEU A 11 14.55 5.05 11.75
C LEU A 11 14.13 6.52 11.73
N HIS A 12 13.91 7.13 12.90
CA HIS A 12 13.56 8.54 13.00
C HIS A 12 14.70 9.43 12.47
N ALA A 13 15.95 9.14 12.87
CA ALA A 13 17.11 9.88 12.40
C ALA A 13 17.27 9.79 10.86
N MET A 14 17.06 8.61 10.29
CA MET A 14 17.07 8.39 8.83
C MET A 14 15.96 9.20 8.13
N ILE A 15 14.73 9.16 8.64
CA ILE A 15 13.60 9.90 8.06
C ILE A 15 13.86 11.40 8.06
N VAL A 16 14.43 11.94 9.15
CA VAL A 16 14.77 13.37 9.24
C VAL A 16 15.91 13.72 8.28
N ALA A 17 16.98 12.91 8.23
CA ALA A 17 18.17 13.21 7.45
C ALA A 17 17.98 12.99 5.94
N ASP A 18 17.39 11.85 5.55
CA ASP A 18 17.36 11.42 4.16
C ASP A 18 16.08 11.88 3.44
N PHE A 19 14.94 11.97 4.19
CA PHE A 19 13.66 12.40 3.65
C PHE A 19 13.27 13.82 4.04
N HIS A 20 14.14 14.53 4.78
CA HIS A 20 13.91 15.91 5.24
C HIS A 20 12.56 16.10 5.96
N TYR A 21 12.14 15.06 6.71
CA TYR A 21 10.88 15.10 7.43
C TYR A 21 10.81 16.26 8.42
N GLN A 22 9.74 17.04 8.31
CA GLN A 22 9.42 18.10 9.25
C GLN A 22 7.93 18.05 9.60
N PRO A 23 7.57 18.18 10.88
CA PRO A 23 6.18 18.33 11.27
C PRO A 23 5.52 19.52 10.58
N ARG A 24 4.27 19.33 10.13
CA ARG A 24 3.45 20.35 9.49
C ARG A 24 2.20 20.64 10.35
N PRO A 25 2.37 21.33 11.51
CA PRO A 25 1.26 21.63 12.41
C PRO A 25 0.22 22.58 11.80
N ASP A 26 0.58 23.25 10.72
CA ASP A 26 -0.23 24.13 9.91
C ASP A 26 -1.06 23.42 8.82
N ALA A 27 -0.89 22.11 8.67
CA ALA A 27 -1.63 21.35 7.66
C ALA A 27 -3.15 21.34 7.95
N THR A 28 -3.94 21.60 6.92
CA THR A 28 -5.40 21.55 6.99
C THR A 28 -5.90 20.23 6.41
N ALA A 29 -6.76 19.54 7.18
CA ALA A 29 -7.40 18.33 6.71
C ALA A 29 -8.47 18.66 5.64
N TYR A 30 -8.66 17.72 4.71
CA TYR A 30 -9.71 17.79 3.70
C TYR A 30 -10.42 16.45 3.56
N ALA A 31 -11.64 16.48 3.01
CA ALA A 31 -12.47 15.29 2.82
C ALA A 31 -12.38 14.75 1.39
N ASP A 32 -12.85 13.51 1.21
CA ASP A 32 -13.12 12.95 -0.13
C ASP A 32 -14.04 13.87 -0.92
N GLY A 33 -13.72 14.09 -2.20
CA GLY A 33 -14.47 14.97 -3.08
C GLY A 33 -14.22 16.47 -2.88
N THR A 34 -13.32 16.88 -1.97
CA THR A 34 -12.93 18.30 -1.84
C THR A 34 -12.42 18.83 -3.18
N VAL A 35 -12.87 20.04 -3.53
CA VAL A 35 -12.46 20.73 -4.75
C VAL A 35 -11.85 22.08 -4.38
N TRP A 36 -10.66 22.34 -4.91
CA TRP A 36 -10.00 23.63 -4.82
C TRP A 36 -10.08 24.32 -6.17
N ASP A 37 -10.62 25.55 -6.19
CA ASP A 37 -10.61 26.44 -7.36
C ASP A 37 -9.28 27.20 -7.39
N LEU A 38 -8.50 27.00 -8.45
CA LEU A 38 -7.23 27.70 -8.67
C LEU A 38 -7.38 28.94 -9.54
N GLY A 39 -8.60 29.28 -9.93
CA GLY A 39 -8.87 30.36 -10.89
C GLY A 39 -8.71 29.93 -12.33
N GLY A 40 -9.16 30.80 -13.26
CA GLY A 40 -9.05 30.53 -14.69
C GLY A 40 -9.81 29.29 -15.21
N GLY A 41 -10.75 28.75 -14.42
CA GLY A 41 -11.49 27.53 -14.74
C GLY A 41 -10.74 26.22 -14.41
N VAL A 42 -9.62 26.31 -13.70
CA VAL A 42 -8.83 25.14 -13.25
C VAL A 42 -9.22 24.79 -11.83
N HIS A 43 -9.48 23.49 -11.60
CA HIS A 43 -9.81 22.94 -10.30
C HIS A 43 -8.96 21.74 -9.97
N ILE A 44 -8.73 21.47 -8.69
CA ILE A 44 -8.17 20.20 -8.21
C ILE A 44 -9.25 19.50 -7.37
N ARG A 45 -9.55 18.24 -7.73
CA ARG A 45 -10.46 17.37 -6.98
C ARG A 45 -9.69 16.28 -6.26
N ALA A 46 -9.95 16.11 -4.95
CA ALA A 46 -9.41 15.01 -4.17
C ALA A 46 -10.30 13.77 -4.25
N HIS A 47 -9.68 12.61 -4.44
CA HIS A 47 -10.29 11.29 -4.29
C HIS A 47 -9.56 10.56 -3.17
N HIS A 48 -10.23 10.33 -2.04
CA HIS A 48 -9.66 9.59 -0.92
C HIS A 48 -9.53 8.11 -1.29
N LEU A 49 -8.33 7.60 -1.37
CA LEU A 49 -7.98 6.25 -1.78
C LEU A 49 -7.11 5.58 -0.71
N PRO A 50 -7.66 5.29 0.50
CA PRO A 50 -6.90 4.75 1.62
C PRO A 50 -6.41 3.34 1.33
N GLY A 51 -5.39 2.91 2.08
CA GLY A 51 -4.87 1.55 2.01
C GLY A 51 -3.35 1.49 2.00
N HIS A 52 -2.67 2.27 1.16
CA HIS A 52 -1.24 2.53 1.30
C HIS A 52 -0.98 3.20 2.66
N THR A 53 -1.62 4.32 2.89
CA THR A 53 -1.80 4.94 4.21
C THR A 53 -3.28 5.28 4.41
N SER A 54 -3.70 5.63 5.63
CA SER A 54 -5.08 6.05 5.91
C SER A 54 -5.46 7.37 5.22
N GLY A 55 -4.49 8.21 4.91
CA GLY A 55 -4.69 9.52 4.27
C GLY A 55 -4.36 9.55 2.77
N HIS A 56 -4.04 8.43 2.15
CA HIS A 56 -3.68 8.40 0.73
C HIS A 56 -4.82 8.89 -0.16
N CYS A 57 -4.50 9.77 -1.13
CA CYS A 57 -5.44 10.39 -2.06
C CYS A 57 -4.89 10.39 -3.48
N ALA A 58 -5.79 10.36 -4.46
CA ALA A 58 -5.50 10.87 -5.79
C ALA A 58 -6.00 12.32 -5.91
N LEU A 59 -5.29 13.12 -6.70
CA LEU A 59 -5.65 14.51 -7.01
C LEU A 59 -5.83 14.65 -8.52
N VAL A 60 -7.00 15.11 -8.95
CA VAL A 60 -7.32 15.28 -10.36
C VAL A 60 -7.41 16.76 -10.71
N VAL A 61 -6.60 17.19 -11.68
CA VAL A 61 -6.65 18.54 -12.24
C VAL A 61 -7.69 18.56 -13.36
N GLU A 62 -8.70 19.40 -13.20
CA GLU A 62 -9.83 19.54 -14.12
C GLU A 62 -9.80 20.97 -14.72
N PRO A 63 -10.09 21.13 -16.03
CA PRO A 63 -10.57 20.16 -17.00
C PRO A 63 -9.45 19.40 -17.76
N GLU A 64 -8.20 19.61 -17.41
CA GLU A 64 -7.04 19.02 -18.15
C GLU A 64 -7.06 17.49 -18.14
N GLY A 65 -7.63 16.89 -17.08
CA GLY A 65 -7.70 15.45 -16.92
C GLY A 65 -6.35 14.83 -16.54
N VAL A 66 -5.59 15.50 -15.66
CA VAL A 66 -4.34 14.97 -15.11
C VAL A 66 -4.64 14.42 -13.69
N ALA A 67 -4.50 13.12 -13.50
CA ALA A 67 -4.67 12.45 -12.23
C ALA A 67 -3.30 12.10 -11.61
N PHE A 68 -2.92 12.78 -10.53
CA PHE A 68 -1.83 12.34 -9.66
C PHE A 68 -2.37 11.27 -8.72
N ILE A 69 -1.90 10.02 -8.88
CA ILE A 69 -2.45 8.85 -8.17
C ILE A 69 -1.58 8.37 -7.00
N GLY A 70 -0.61 9.18 -6.59
CA GLY A 70 0.24 8.92 -5.42
C GLY A 70 1.01 7.61 -5.54
N ASP A 71 1.00 6.85 -4.46
CA ASP A 71 1.76 5.59 -4.31
C ASP A 71 1.07 4.36 -4.92
N ILE A 72 0.16 4.58 -5.87
CA ILE A 72 -0.27 3.56 -6.83
C ILE A 72 0.74 3.57 -8.00
N ASP A 73 1.93 3.02 -7.75
CA ASP A 73 3.13 3.19 -8.58
C ASP A 73 3.11 2.42 -9.90
N LEU A 74 2.17 1.51 -10.09
CA LEU A 74 2.03 0.66 -11.28
C LEU A 74 3.26 -0.21 -11.58
N THR A 75 4.10 -0.48 -10.56
CA THR A 75 5.34 -1.26 -10.70
C THR A 75 5.14 -2.75 -10.53
N GLY A 76 6.14 -3.54 -10.93
CA GLY A 76 6.16 -4.98 -10.71
C GLY A 76 6.33 -5.39 -9.24
N PHE A 77 6.72 -4.47 -8.34
CA PHE A 77 6.73 -4.69 -6.90
C PHE A 77 5.29 -4.86 -6.37
N GLY A 78 4.34 -4.14 -6.96
CA GLY A 78 2.95 -4.14 -6.53
C GLY A 78 2.67 -3.21 -5.33
N PRO A 79 1.43 -3.23 -4.83
CA PRO A 79 1.00 -2.34 -3.77
C PRO A 79 1.82 -2.51 -2.48
N TYR A 80 2.19 -1.38 -1.85
CA TYR A 80 2.81 -1.36 -0.54
C TYR A 80 1.77 -0.96 0.52
N TYR A 81 1.62 -1.78 1.55
CA TYR A 81 0.69 -1.59 2.68
C TYR A 81 1.27 -2.15 3.99
N GLY A 82 2.59 -1.96 4.19
CA GLY A 82 3.31 -2.45 5.37
C GLY A 82 3.29 -1.51 6.58
N ASP A 83 2.80 -0.28 6.43
CA ASP A 83 2.86 0.74 7.48
C ASP A 83 1.75 0.63 8.53
N ALA A 84 1.90 1.42 9.61
CA ALA A 84 0.99 1.43 10.76
C ALA A 84 -0.46 1.76 10.41
N THR A 85 -0.66 2.62 9.41
CA THR A 85 -1.99 3.08 8.98
C THR A 85 -2.46 2.43 7.69
N SER A 86 -1.71 1.44 7.20
CA SER A 86 -2.08 0.68 6.00
C SER A 86 -3.27 -0.25 6.26
N SER A 87 -4.02 -0.51 5.20
CA SER A 87 -5.16 -1.44 5.23
C SER A 87 -5.29 -2.16 3.90
N LEU A 88 -5.13 -3.48 3.92
CA LEU A 88 -5.21 -4.31 2.71
C LEU A 88 -6.60 -4.24 2.06
N SER A 89 -7.68 -4.35 2.86
CA SER A 89 -9.05 -4.29 2.34
C SER A 89 -9.38 -2.93 1.72
N GLN A 90 -8.99 -1.83 2.38
CA GLN A 90 -9.18 -0.49 1.83
C GLN A 90 -8.34 -0.27 0.57
N PHE A 91 -7.12 -0.84 0.50
CA PHE A 91 -6.31 -0.70 -0.70
C PHE A 91 -6.92 -1.44 -1.90
N ARG A 92 -7.48 -2.63 -1.68
CA ARG A 92 -8.24 -3.34 -2.74
C ARG A 92 -9.41 -2.49 -3.27
N ASP A 93 -10.16 -1.83 -2.37
CA ASP A 93 -11.23 -0.90 -2.76
C ASP A 93 -10.69 0.30 -3.54
N SER A 94 -9.62 0.89 -3.07
CA SER A 94 -8.98 2.05 -3.69
C SER A 94 -8.45 1.73 -5.10
N LEU A 95 -7.89 0.53 -5.30
CA LEU A 95 -7.43 0.06 -6.63
C LEU A 95 -8.60 -0.12 -7.61
N ARG A 96 -9.79 -0.50 -7.13
CA ARG A 96 -10.99 -0.51 -7.98
C ARG A 96 -11.46 0.91 -8.30
N ARG A 97 -11.52 1.79 -7.31
CA ARG A 97 -11.98 3.18 -7.48
C ARG A 97 -11.05 4.01 -8.36
N VAL A 98 -9.74 3.85 -8.28
CA VAL A 98 -8.80 4.57 -9.14
C VAL A 98 -8.96 4.23 -10.63
N ALA A 99 -9.40 3.00 -10.95
CA ALA A 99 -9.71 2.58 -12.32
C ALA A 99 -10.89 3.36 -12.92
N GLU A 100 -11.78 3.89 -12.08
CA GLU A 100 -12.99 4.62 -12.47
C GLU A 100 -12.72 6.12 -12.66
N ILE A 101 -11.57 6.64 -12.21
CA ILE A 101 -11.21 8.04 -12.38
C ILE A 101 -11.09 8.35 -13.88
N ASP A 102 -11.87 9.33 -14.32
CA ASP A 102 -11.80 9.83 -15.69
C ASP A 102 -10.62 10.81 -15.81
N ALA A 103 -9.57 10.36 -16.47
CA ALA A 103 -8.36 11.15 -16.71
C ALA A 103 -7.76 10.81 -18.08
N LYS A 104 -6.95 11.72 -18.60
CA LYS A 104 -6.18 11.58 -19.83
C LYS A 104 -4.72 11.21 -19.55
N VAL A 105 -4.25 11.59 -18.35
CA VAL A 105 -2.88 11.38 -17.90
C VAL A 105 -2.90 10.92 -16.46
N TRP A 106 -2.20 9.83 -16.16
CA TRP A 106 -1.99 9.33 -14.79
C TRP A 106 -0.53 9.53 -14.41
N VAL A 107 -0.30 10.16 -13.26
CA VAL A 107 1.03 10.47 -12.71
C VAL A 107 1.19 9.73 -11.39
N THR A 108 2.25 8.94 -11.26
CA THR A 108 2.60 8.22 -10.02
C THR A 108 3.66 8.97 -9.22
N SER A 109 3.75 8.74 -7.91
CA SER A 109 4.79 9.34 -7.06
C SER A 109 6.19 8.84 -7.41
N HIS A 110 6.31 7.57 -7.79
CA HIS A 110 7.59 6.89 -7.99
C HIS A 110 7.62 6.12 -9.31
N HIS A 111 8.81 5.83 -9.80
CA HIS A 111 9.18 4.87 -10.86
C HIS A 111 8.50 5.05 -12.23
N ARG A 112 7.20 4.76 -12.35
CA ARG A 112 6.50 4.77 -13.65
C ARG A 112 6.33 6.17 -14.21
N ALA A 113 6.24 7.16 -13.35
CA ALA A 113 6.07 8.59 -13.61
C ALA A 113 4.76 8.93 -14.35
N ILE A 114 4.63 8.66 -15.65
CA ILE A 114 3.51 9.15 -16.48
C ILE A 114 2.98 8.02 -17.37
N VAL A 115 1.64 7.89 -17.41
CA VAL A 115 0.90 7.05 -18.36
C VAL A 115 -0.17 7.90 -19.04
N THR A 116 -0.19 7.93 -20.38
CA THR A 116 -1.11 8.74 -21.18
C THR A 116 -2.12 7.91 -21.97
N ASP A 117 -1.98 6.59 -21.98
CA ASP A 117 -2.91 5.67 -22.63
C ASP A 117 -3.76 4.96 -21.55
N ARG A 118 -5.09 5.07 -21.63
CA ARG A 118 -6.01 4.48 -20.67
C ARG A 118 -5.97 2.95 -20.66
N ALA A 119 -5.82 2.31 -21.81
CA ALA A 119 -5.77 0.85 -21.88
C ALA A 119 -4.47 0.33 -21.23
N GLN A 120 -3.36 1.03 -21.45
CA GLN A 120 -2.10 0.75 -20.79
C GLN A 120 -2.19 0.97 -19.29
N PHE A 121 -2.81 2.08 -18.85
CA PHE A 121 -3.04 2.35 -17.42
C PHE A 121 -3.80 1.21 -16.75
N LEU A 122 -4.93 0.79 -17.32
CA LEU A 122 -5.75 -0.30 -16.77
C LEU A 122 -5.01 -1.63 -16.74
N THR A 123 -4.21 -1.92 -17.76
CA THR A 123 -3.36 -3.13 -17.83
C THR A 123 -2.29 -3.11 -16.72
N ASP A 124 -1.60 -1.97 -16.56
CA ASP A 124 -0.57 -1.81 -15.54
C ASP A 124 -1.18 -1.86 -14.12
N LEU A 125 -2.36 -1.24 -13.92
CA LEU A 125 -3.09 -1.27 -12.65
C LEU A 125 -3.53 -2.69 -12.28
N GLN A 126 -4.04 -3.45 -13.23
CA GLN A 126 -4.42 -4.85 -13.01
C GLN A 126 -3.21 -5.69 -12.60
N ARG A 127 -2.08 -5.56 -13.31
CA ARG A 127 -0.83 -6.25 -12.98
C ARG A 127 -0.29 -5.82 -11.61
N PHE A 128 -0.39 -4.54 -11.27
CA PHE A 128 -0.01 -4.00 -9.97
C PHE A 128 -0.89 -4.61 -8.86
N ALA A 129 -2.21 -4.62 -9.04
CA ALA A 129 -3.17 -5.16 -8.08
C ALA A 129 -3.03 -6.68 -7.88
N SER A 130 -2.72 -7.46 -8.94
CA SER A 130 -2.58 -8.92 -8.86
C SER A 130 -1.48 -9.37 -7.89
N LYS A 131 -0.50 -8.50 -7.59
CA LYS A 131 0.55 -8.78 -6.61
C LYS A 131 0.01 -9.04 -5.20
N ILE A 132 -1.16 -8.51 -4.88
CA ILE A 132 -1.83 -8.82 -3.60
C ILE A 132 -2.21 -10.31 -3.54
N ASP A 133 -2.81 -10.83 -4.62
CA ASP A 133 -3.24 -12.23 -4.65
C ASP A 133 -2.04 -13.17 -4.74
N GLU A 134 -0.99 -12.80 -5.48
CA GLU A 134 0.28 -13.55 -5.52
C GLU A 134 0.90 -13.69 -4.12
N ARG A 135 0.82 -12.66 -3.28
CA ARG A 135 1.30 -12.70 -1.88
C ARG A 135 0.43 -13.61 -1.01
N SER A 136 -0.88 -13.60 -1.18
CA SER A 136 -1.79 -14.53 -0.51
C SER A 136 -1.48 -15.98 -0.88
N ASP A 137 -1.30 -16.25 -2.18
CA ASP A 137 -0.97 -17.60 -2.66
C ASP A 137 0.40 -18.08 -2.14
N LYS A 138 1.38 -17.19 -2.05
CA LYS A 138 2.68 -17.48 -1.46
C LYS A 138 2.56 -17.88 0.02
N LEU A 139 1.75 -17.17 0.81
CA LEU A 139 1.48 -17.53 2.20
C LEU A 139 0.78 -18.89 2.32
N LEU A 140 -0.21 -19.15 1.48
CA LEU A 140 -0.88 -20.44 1.45
C LEU A 140 0.06 -21.59 1.06
N ALA A 141 1.03 -21.34 0.17
CA ALA A 141 2.06 -22.31 -0.16
C ALA A 141 2.97 -22.59 1.05
N TYR A 142 3.36 -21.56 1.79
CA TYR A 142 4.16 -21.74 3.02
C TYR A 142 3.42 -22.57 4.08
N LEU A 143 2.12 -22.34 4.23
CA LEU A 143 1.28 -23.08 5.18
C LEU A 143 0.99 -24.54 4.77
N GLN A 144 1.40 -24.99 3.57
CA GLN A 144 1.40 -26.42 3.21
C GLN A 144 2.45 -27.21 3.99
N GLU A 145 3.51 -26.56 4.46
CA GLU A 145 4.58 -27.18 5.22
C GLU A 145 4.20 -27.43 6.69
N GLY A 146 3.04 -26.95 7.14
CA GLY A 146 2.51 -27.09 8.49
C GLY A 146 2.17 -25.77 9.15
N PRO A 147 1.68 -25.78 10.39
CA PRO A 147 1.31 -24.58 11.13
C PRO A 147 2.52 -23.68 11.41
N GLN A 148 2.38 -22.36 11.16
CA GLN A 148 3.44 -21.37 11.33
C GLN A 148 2.93 -20.11 12.02
N THR A 149 3.81 -19.45 12.77
CA THR A 149 3.55 -18.13 13.38
C THR A 149 3.69 -17.01 12.34
N VAL A 150 3.18 -15.81 12.68
CA VAL A 150 3.40 -14.61 11.85
C VAL A 150 4.90 -14.34 11.67
N ASP A 151 5.70 -14.53 12.71
CA ASP A 151 7.14 -14.27 12.68
C ASP A 151 7.88 -15.25 11.75
N GLU A 152 7.54 -16.55 11.81
CA GLU A 152 8.10 -17.57 10.91
C GLU A 152 7.75 -17.27 9.45
N LEU A 153 6.50 -16.88 9.16
CA LEU A 153 6.06 -16.51 7.81
C LEU A 153 6.73 -15.23 7.32
N SER A 154 6.84 -14.22 8.17
CA SER A 154 7.48 -12.94 7.83
C SER A 154 8.97 -13.09 7.52
N ALA A 155 9.65 -13.97 8.24
CA ALA A 155 11.07 -14.27 7.99
C ALA A 155 11.31 -14.86 6.58
N ARG A 156 10.29 -15.49 5.97
CA ARG A 156 10.35 -16.03 4.60
C ARG A 156 10.19 -14.97 3.51
N ARG A 157 9.92 -13.74 3.87
CA ARG A 157 9.73 -12.58 2.99
C ARG A 157 8.58 -12.78 1.97
N VAL A 158 7.50 -12.06 2.19
CA VAL A 158 6.33 -12.07 1.30
C VAL A 158 6.33 -10.84 0.41
N LEU A 159 6.74 -9.70 0.96
CA LEU A 159 6.74 -8.39 0.32
C LEU A 159 8.10 -8.09 -0.34
N TYR A 160 9.19 -8.22 0.40
CA TYR A 160 10.54 -7.91 -0.06
C TYR A 160 11.31 -9.15 -0.52
N PRO A 161 12.34 -8.99 -1.35
CA PRO A 161 13.25 -10.09 -1.68
C PRO A 161 13.98 -10.62 -0.43
N PRO A 162 14.32 -11.93 -0.39
CA PRO A 162 15.20 -12.46 0.65
C PRO A 162 16.52 -11.69 0.70
N GLY A 163 17.00 -11.41 1.91
CA GLY A 163 18.27 -10.69 2.11
C GLY A 163 18.18 -9.18 1.99
N PHE A 164 17.02 -8.60 1.69
CA PHE A 164 16.84 -7.15 1.74
C PHE A 164 16.62 -6.70 3.19
N HIS A 165 17.49 -5.81 3.67
CA HIS A 165 17.50 -5.34 5.06
C HIS A 165 17.52 -3.81 5.10
N LEU A 166 16.47 -3.24 5.67
CA LEU A 166 16.38 -1.85 6.12
C LEU A 166 15.62 -1.84 7.46
N PRO A 167 15.75 -0.83 8.29
CA PRO A 167 15.16 -0.81 9.65
C PRO A 167 13.66 -1.11 9.69
N TYR A 168 12.91 -0.74 8.66
CA TYR A 168 11.44 -0.90 8.60
C TYR A 168 10.98 -2.21 7.95
N VAL A 169 11.86 -2.97 7.28
CA VAL A 169 11.47 -4.14 6.46
C VAL A 169 10.80 -5.24 7.28
N ASP A 170 11.35 -5.57 8.43
CA ASP A 170 10.79 -6.65 9.26
C ASP A 170 9.40 -6.32 9.79
N SER A 171 9.14 -5.04 10.10
CA SER A 171 7.81 -4.59 10.52
C SER A 171 6.82 -4.57 9.36
N ALA A 172 7.25 -4.09 8.20
CA ALA A 172 6.42 -4.07 7.00
C ALA A 172 6.02 -5.50 6.58
N GLU A 173 6.97 -6.44 6.62
CA GLU A 173 6.70 -7.88 6.37
C GLU A 173 5.69 -8.44 7.36
N ARG A 174 5.92 -8.24 8.67
CA ARG A 174 5.03 -8.73 9.74
C ARG A 174 3.62 -8.17 9.59
N ASN A 175 3.49 -6.87 9.33
CA ASN A 175 2.19 -6.24 9.15
C ASN A 175 1.48 -6.74 7.88
N THR A 176 2.21 -6.88 6.78
CA THR A 176 1.70 -7.46 5.53
C THR A 176 1.19 -8.88 5.74
N VAL A 177 2.01 -9.76 6.32
CA VAL A 177 1.63 -11.15 6.62
C VAL A 177 0.37 -11.21 7.49
N ARG A 178 0.31 -10.40 8.56
CA ARG A 178 -0.85 -10.36 9.45
C ARG A 178 -2.13 -9.99 8.69
N MET A 179 -2.13 -8.92 7.90
CA MET A 179 -3.30 -8.49 7.13
C MET A 179 -3.77 -9.55 6.12
N HIS A 180 -2.84 -10.23 5.46
CA HIS A 180 -3.20 -11.32 4.54
C HIS A 180 -3.80 -12.52 5.28
N LEU A 181 -3.24 -12.90 6.43
CA LEU A 181 -3.78 -14.01 7.23
C LEU A 181 -5.17 -13.68 7.76
N GLU A 182 -5.42 -12.44 8.20
CA GLU A 182 -6.74 -11.96 8.62
C GLU A 182 -7.76 -12.03 7.45
N GLU A 183 -7.37 -11.58 6.25
CA GLU A 183 -8.22 -11.66 5.05
C GLU A 183 -8.50 -13.12 4.64
N LEU A 184 -7.47 -13.97 4.66
CA LEU A 184 -7.59 -15.39 4.36
C LEU A 184 -8.44 -16.15 5.40
N ALA A 185 -8.35 -15.77 6.69
CA ALA A 185 -9.19 -16.33 7.74
C ALA A 185 -10.66 -15.91 7.58
N TYR A 186 -10.91 -14.64 7.25
CA TYR A 186 -12.26 -14.17 6.93
C TYR A 186 -12.87 -14.94 5.75
N ALA A 187 -12.03 -15.30 4.76
CA ALA A 187 -12.43 -16.14 3.62
C ALA A 187 -12.51 -17.65 3.92
N GLY A 188 -12.23 -18.06 5.17
CA GLY A 188 -12.26 -19.48 5.59
C GLY A 188 -11.13 -20.32 4.98
N ARG A 189 -10.04 -19.72 4.50
CA ARG A 189 -8.92 -20.42 3.86
C ARG A 189 -7.80 -20.81 4.83
N VAL A 190 -7.71 -20.13 5.96
CA VAL A 190 -6.76 -20.42 7.05
C VAL A 190 -7.46 -20.31 8.39
N VAL A 191 -6.90 -20.98 9.39
CA VAL A 191 -7.34 -20.91 10.79
C VAL A 191 -6.14 -20.74 11.71
N GLN A 192 -6.36 -20.13 12.88
CA GLN A 192 -5.35 -20.02 13.91
C GLN A 192 -5.61 -21.06 14.99
N ASP A 193 -4.58 -21.80 15.40
CA ASP A 193 -4.67 -22.76 16.48
C ASP A 193 -4.56 -22.08 17.87
N ALA A 194 -4.74 -22.88 18.94
CA ALA A 194 -4.67 -22.40 20.32
C ALA A 194 -3.29 -21.88 20.74
N GLN A 195 -2.25 -22.17 19.99
CA GLN A 195 -0.88 -21.71 20.18
C GLN A 195 -0.56 -20.45 19.38
N GLY A 196 -1.55 -19.89 18.65
CA GLY A 196 -1.38 -18.70 17.81
C GLY A 196 -0.70 -18.97 16.46
N ARG A 197 -0.60 -20.25 16.05
CA ARG A 197 -0.02 -20.62 14.76
C ARG A 197 -1.12 -20.70 13.71
N TRP A 198 -0.80 -20.27 12.50
CA TRP A 198 -1.70 -20.31 11.36
C TRP A 198 -1.49 -21.57 10.54
N GLN A 199 -2.58 -22.14 10.06
CA GLN A 199 -2.58 -23.29 9.17
C GLN A 199 -3.72 -23.18 8.15
N ARG A 200 -3.64 -23.95 7.08
CA ARG A 200 -4.75 -24.06 6.11
C ARG A 200 -5.99 -24.66 6.78
N ALA A 201 -7.16 -24.11 6.43
CA ALA A 201 -8.46 -24.64 6.88
C ALA A 201 -8.82 -25.95 6.18
#